data_9ff86ed6f761f3452f74bff0545691bb
#
_entry.id   9ff86ed6f761f3452f74bff0545691bb
#
_cell.length_a   1.000
_cell.length_b   1.000
_cell.length_c   1.000
_cell.angle_alpha   90.00
_cell.angle_beta   90.00
_cell.angle_gamma   90.00
#
_symmetry.space_group_name_H-M   'P 1'
#
loop_
_entity.id
_entity.type
_entity.pdbx_description
1 polymer ?
#
loop_
_entity_poly.entity_id
_entity_poly.type
_entity_poly.pdbx_seq_one_letter_code
_entity_poly.pdbx_strand_id
1 'polypeptide(L)'
;MTDATIRIAILDMYNGEPNQGMRCIIDIINRFNHLVEFKVFDVRRHCELPEVNKYDIYISTGGPGNPLEGDGNWDLKYYAFIDALSQWNQENAVKKHMLFICHSFQMACKHFGLAEINKRRQTSFGVMKVHKTEEGLTDPLYDGLPDPFYAVDSRDYQVVQPKLSMFRKKGAKIISLEKIRDHVQYERAIMAVRFSEYFVGTQFHPEADPISYIANLKNKERREKIIEMKGKIKFRDMLEDLLDEDKIYKTNETIIPNFLRIAINDILKTRKILSN
;
A
#
# COMPACT_ATOMS: atom_id res chain seq x y z
N MET A 1 -29.73 -6.87 17.38
CA MET A 1 -29.30 -6.41 16.05
C MET A 1 -27.95 -7.01 15.83
N THR A 2 -27.82 -7.99 14.96
CA THR A 2 -26.53 -8.58 14.59
C THR A 2 -25.80 -7.52 13.78
N ASP A 3 -24.83 -6.81 14.41
CA ASP A 3 -23.88 -5.99 13.66
C ASP A 3 -23.25 -6.91 12.61
N ALA A 4 -23.60 -6.71 11.34
CA ALA A 4 -23.07 -7.53 10.26
C ALA A 4 -21.56 -7.30 10.23
N THR A 5 -20.80 -8.33 10.56
CA THR A 5 -19.32 -8.33 10.57
C THR A 5 -18.79 -7.74 9.26
N ILE A 6 -17.85 -6.83 9.35
CA ILE A 6 -17.18 -6.27 8.17
C ILE A 6 -16.19 -7.29 7.60
N ARG A 7 -16.22 -7.51 6.29
CA ARG A 7 -15.39 -8.51 5.61
C ARG A 7 -14.26 -7.87 4.86
N ILE A 8 -13.03 -8.31 5.16
CA ILE A 8 -11.81 -7.86 4.50
C ILE A 8 -11.30 -8.95 3.55
N ALA A 9 -11.05 -8.57 2.29
CA ALA A 9 -10.34 -9.41 1.34
C ALA A 9 -8.88 -8.93 1.24
N ILE A 10 -7.92 -9.80 1.54
CA ILE A 10 -6.51 -9.56 1.26
C ILE A 10 -6.19 -10.17 -0.10
N LEU A 11 -5.80 -9.34 -1.05
CA LEU A 11 -5.42 -9.74 -2.40
C LEU A 11 -3.91 -9.96 -2.42
N ASP A 12 -3.49 -11.21 -2.36
CA ASP A 12 -2.09 -11.62 -2.33
C ASP A 12 -1.47 -11.51 -3.72
N MET A 13 -0.52 -10.58 -3.86
CA MET A 13 0.24 -10.32 -5.07
C MET A 13 1.66 -10.91 -5.04
N TYR A 14 2.01 -11.70 -4.00
CA TYR A 14 3.37 -12.25 -3.82
C TYR A 14 3.69 -13.43 -4.74
N ASN A 15 2.73 -13.93 -5.51
CA ASN A 15 2.94 -15.01 -6.48
C ASN A 15 3.49 -16.31 -5.87
N GLY A 16 3.02 -16.64 -4.66
CA GLY A 16 3.47 -17.81 -3.90
C GLY A 16 4.85 -17.67 -3.26
N GLU A 17 5.49 -16.50 -3.34
CA GLU A 17 6.76 -16.24 -2.64
C GLU A 17 6.51 -15.97 -1.15
N PRO A 18 7.21 -16.67 -0.23
CA PRO A 18 7.10 -16.39 1.20
C PRO A 18 7.44 -14.94 1.51
N ASN A 19 6.53 -14.21 2.16
CA ASN A 19 6.71 -12.81 2.47
C ASN A 19 6.25 -12.46 3.89
N GLN A 20 7.05 -11.66 4.60
CA GLN A 20 6.69 -11.17 5.94
C GLN A 20 5.59 -10.09 5.89
N GLY A 21 5.44 -9.39 4.78
CA GLY A 21 4.40 -8.38 4.61
C GLY A 21 3.00 -8.93 4.82
N MET A 22 2.71 -10.14 4.32
CA MET A 22 1.42 -10.80 4.55
C MET A 22 1.16 -11.00 6.04
N ARG A 23 2.14 -11.53 6.79
CA ARG A 23 2.02 -11.70 8.23
C ARG A 23 1.76 -10.36 8.93
N CYS A 24 2.53 -9.32 8.59
CA CYS A 24 2.37 -7.99 9.18
C CYS A 24 0.97 -7.40 8.91
N ILE A 25 0.43 -7.56 7.70
CA ILE A 25 -0.94 -7.14 7.36
C ILE A 25 -1.96 -7.88 8.24
N ILE A 26 -1.82 -9.20 8.36
CA ILE A 26 -2.71 -10.03 9.19
C ILE A 26 -2.63 -9.62 10.67
N ASP A 27 -1.42 -9.39 11.19
CA ASP A 27 -1.22 -8.94 12.57
C ASP A 27 -1.91 -7.58 12.84
N ILE A 28 -1.87 -6.65 11.88
CA ILE A 28 -2.57 -5.37 12.00
C ILE A 28 -4.10 -5.58 11.95
N ILE A 29 -4.62 -6.39 11.02
CA ILE A 29 -6.05 -6.67 10.91
C ILE A 29 -6.57 -7.34 12.18
N ASN A 30 -5.80 -8.25 12.79
CA ASN A 30 -6.18 -8.94 14.02
C ASN A 30 -6.40 -8.01 15.22
N ARG A 31 -5.86 -6.79 15.21
CA ARG A 31 -6.17 -5.76 16.22
C ARG A 31 -7.62 -5.28 16.15
N PHE A 32 -8.31 -5.54 15.04
CA PHE A 32 -9.71 -5.19 14.77
C PHE A 32 -10.64 -6.42 14.77
N ASN A 33 -10.19 -7.59 15.23
CA ASN A 33 -10.89 -8.88 15.14
C ASN A 33 -12.30 -8.89 15.76
N HIS A 34 -12.60 -7.94 16.66
CA HIS A 34 -13.94 -7.77 17.23
C HIS A 34 -14.95 -7.11 16.28
N LEU A 35 -14.50 -6.53 15.16
CA LEU A 35 -15.31 -5.83 14.15
C LEU A 35 -15.22 -6.47 12.77
N VAL A 36 -14.14 -7.19 12.50
CA VAL A 36 -13.83 -7.66 11.14
C VAL A 36 -13.48 -9.14 11.10
N GLU A 37 -13.77 -9.76 9.97
CA GLU A 37 -13.22 -11.04 9.54
C GLU A 37 -12.47 -10.87 8.23
N PHE A 38 -11.51 -11.72 7.92
CA PHE A 38 -10.75 -11.61 6.67
C PHE A 38 -10.54 -12.94 5.97
N LYS A 39 -10.28 -12.87 4.66
CA LYS A 39 -9.83 -13.99 3.85
C LYS A 39 -8.75 -13.52 2.88
N VAL A 40 -7.76 -14.40 2.63
CA VAL A 40 -6.69 -14.19 1.65
C VAL A 40 -7.07 -14.83 0.33
N PHE A 41 -6.79 -14.15 -0.78
CA PHE A 41 -7.00 -14.59 -2.15
C PHE A 41 -5.68 -14.52 -2.91
N ASP A 42 -5.21 -15.65 -3.45
CA ASP A 42 -3.99 -15.70 -4.26
C ASP A 42 -4.28 -15.27 -5.70
N VAL A 43 -4.04 -13.97 -5.95
CA VAL A 43 -4.40 -13.33 -7.22
C VAL A 43 -3.50 -13.78 -8.35
N ARG A 44 -2.18 -13.84 -8.12
CA ARG A 44 -1.23 -14.03 -9.22
C ARG A 44 -1.00 -15.50 -9.56
N ARG A 45 -0.90 -16.36 -8.57
CA ARG A 45 -0.59 -17.77 -8.77
C ARG A 45 -1.83 -18.58 -9.13
N HIS A 46 -2.94 -18.34 -8.41
CA HIS A 46 -4.18 -19.10 -8.56
C HIS A 46 -5.30 -18.33 -9.25
N CYS A 47 -5.06 -17.06 -9.57
CA CYS A 47 -6.07 -16.19 -10.21
C CYS A 47 -7.36 -16.07 -9.38
N GLU A 48 -7.23 -16.12 -8.05
CA GLU A 48 -8.36 -16.02 -7.12
C GLU A 48 -8.71 -14.55 -6.86
N LEU A 49 -9.97 -14.20 -7.09
CA LEU A 49 -10.53 -12.89 -6.75
C LEU A 49 -11.85 -13.08 -6.01
N PRO A 50 -12.14 -12.22 -5.01
CA PRO A 50 -13.40 -12.27 -4.29
C PRO A 50 -14.55 -11.73 -5.14
N GLU A 51 -15.78 -12.15 -4.81
CA GLU A 51 -16.96 -11.47 -5.32
C GLU A 51 -17.12 -10.11 -4.66
N VAL A 52 -17.34 -9.04 -5.44
CA VAL A 52 -17.41 -7.64 -4.97
C VAL A 52 -18.46 -7.44 -3.88
N ASN A 53 -19.60 -8.11 -3.97
CA ASN A 53 -20.70 -7.98 -3.01
C ASN A 53 -20.44 -8.66 -1.66
N LYS A 54 -19.45 -9.58 -1.58
CA LYS A 54 -19.18 -10.36 -0.36
C LYS A 54 -18.18 -9.75 0.60
N TYR A 55 -17.43 -8.75 0.16
CA TYR A 55 -16.41 -8.09 0.98
C TYR A 55 -16.61 -6.58 0.98
N ASP A 56 -16.13 -5.92 2.03
CA ASP A 56 -16.33 -4.49 2.27
C ASP A 56 -15.03 -3.70 2.09
N ILE A 57 -13.92 -4.29 2.53
CA ILE A 57 -12.59 -3.67 2.53
C ILE A 57 -11.62 -4.60 1.79
N TYR A 58 -10.74 -4.01 1.01
CA TYR A 58 -9.75 -4.72 0.21
C TYR A 58 -8.35 -4.18 0.50
N ILE A 59 -7.39 -5.08 0.75
CA ILE A 59 -5.97 -4.73 0.87
C ILE A 59 -5.22 -5.54 -0.18
N SER A 60 -4.71 -4.87 -1.20
CA SER A 60 -3.89 -5.48 -2.24
C SER A 60 -2.43 -5.29 -1.92
N THR A 61 -1.72 -6.40 -1.75
CA THR A 61 -0.35 -6.42 -1.21
C THR A 61 0.70 -5.95 -2.22
N GLY A 62 1.91 -5.75 -1.74
CA GLY A 62 3.09 -5.73 -2.59
C GLY A 62 3.31 -7.07 -3.29
N GLY A 63 4.29 -7.11 -4.19
CA GLY A 63 4.64 -8.33 -4.91
C GLY A 63 5.95 -8.19 -5.68
N PRO A 64 6.57 -9.31 -6.06
CA PRO A 64 7.79 -9.29 -6.84
C PRO A 64 7.53 -9.01 -8.32
N GLY A 65 8.59 -8.68 -9.05
CA GLY A 65 8.61 -8.60 -10.51
C GLY A 65 8.24 -7.24 -11.08
N ASN A 66 7.96 -7.25 -12.39
CA ASN A 66 7.66 -6.05 -13.15
C ASN A 66 6.15 -5.73 -13.11
N PRO A 67 5.73 -4.58 -12.61
CA PRO A 67 4.31 -4.19 -12.55
C PRO A 67 3.69 -3.88 -13.92
N LEU A 68 4.51 -3.83 -14.96
CA LEU A 68 4.05 -3.61 -16.34
C LEU A 68 3.76 -4.91 -17.09
N GLU A 69 4.22 -6.04 -16.54
CA GLU A 69 4.09 -7.37 -17.13
C GLU A 69 3.05 -8.19 -16.36
N GLY A 70 2.19 -8.85 -17.10
CA GLY A 70 1.24 -9.84 -16.63
C GLY A 70 1.30 -11.07 -17.54
N ASP A 71 0.49 -12.08 -17.26
CA ASP A 71 0.33 -13.26 -18.13
C ASP A 71 -0.88 -13.13 -19.07
N GLY A 72 -1.54 -11.98 -19.07
CA GLY A 72 -2.76 -11.75 -19.86
C GLY A 72 -4.00 -12.43 -19.28
N ASN A 73 -3.94 -12.98 -18.08
CA ASN A 73 -5.05 -13.63 -17.41
C ASN A 73 -5.30 -13.02 -16.02
N TRP A 74 -4.40 -13.24 -15.05
CA TRP A 74 -4.60 -12.72 -13.70
C TRP A 74 -4.62 -11.19 -13.66
N ASP A 75 -3.75 -10.54 -14.42
CA ASP A 75 -3.65 -9.08 -14.48
C ASP A 75 -4.90 -8.45 -15.12
N LEU A 76 -5.42 -9.00 -16.20
CA LEU A 76 -6.67 -8.54 -16.82
C LEU A 76 -7.87 -8.71 -15.88
N LYS A 77 -7.98 -9.84 -15.18
CA LYS A 77 -9.02 -10.07 -14.19
C LYS A 77 -8.89 -9.14 -12.99
N TYR A 78 -7.66 -8.87 -12.55
CA TYR A 78 -7.39 -7.93 -11.45
C TYR A 78 -7.80 -6.50 -11.81
N TYR A 79 -7.49 -6.04 -13.02
CA TYR A 79 -7.94 -4.73 -13.50
C TYR A 79 -9.46 -4.65 -13.65
N ALA A 80 -10.09 -5.67 -14.21
CA ALA A 80 -11.54 -5.74 -14.29
C ALA A 80 -12.19 -5.74 -12.90
N PHE A 81 -11.56 -6.37 -11.91
CA PHE A 81 -12.01 -6.35 -10.52
C PHE A 81 -11.94 -4.94 -9.91
N ILE A 82 -10.86 -4.19 -10.16
CA ILE A 82 -10.74 -2.78 -9.72
C ILE A 82 -11.84 -1.92 -10.35
N ASP A 83 -12.13 -2.13 -11.64
CA ASP A 83 -13.20 -1.42 -12.34
C ASP A 83 -14.58 -1.78 -11.74
N ALA A 84 -14.83 -3.05 -11.44
CA ALA A 84 -16.06 -3.48 -10.79
C ALA A 84 -16.25 -2.88 -9.38
N LEU A 85 -15.17 -2.73 -8.60
CA LEU A 85 -15.21 -2.01 -7.32
C LEU A 85 -15.52 -0.52 -7.50
N SER A 86 -14.93 0.10 -8.53
CA SER A 86 -15.18 1.50 -8.87
C SER A 86 -16.63 1.73 -9.28
N GLN A 87 -17.18 0.82 -10.10
CA GLN A 87 -18.58 0.83 -10.52
C GLN A 87 -19.51 0.61 -9.32
N TRP A 88 -19.21 -0.38 -8.45
CA TRP A 88 -19.97 -0.59 -7.22
C TRP A 88 -20.10 0.71 -6.40
N ASN A 89 -19.00 1.43 -6.28
CA ASN A 89 -18.98 2.69 -5.50
C ASN A 89 -19.77 3.83 -6.15
N GLN A 90 -20.03 3.77 -7.44
CA GLN A 90 -20.94 4.72 -8.12
C GLN A 90 -22.41 4.37 -7.87
N GLU A 91 -22.74 3.09 -7.85
CA GLU A 91 -24.11 2.59 -7.86
C GLU A 91 -24.69 2.31 -6.47
N ASN A 92 -23.84 2.07 -5.45
CA ASN A 92 -24.29 1.63 -4.13
C ASN A 92 -23.98 2.65 -3.02
N ALA A 93 -24.85 2.70 -2.01
CA ALA A 93 -24.65 3.57 -0.84
C ALA A 93 -23.49 3.09 0.02
N VAL A 94 -23.43 1.77 0.36
CA VAL A 94 -22.30 1.19 1.11
C VAL A 94 -21.12 1.03 0.18
N LYS A 95 -20.08 1.82 0.44
CA LYS A 95 -18.87 1.87 -0.41
C LYS A 95 -17.90 0.75 -0.10
N LYS A 96 -17.11 0.38 -1.09
CA LYS A 96 -15.97 -0.54 -0.97
C LYS A 96 -14.69 0.26 -0.83
N HIS A 97 -13.89 -0.05 0.18
CA HIS A 97 -12.63 0.63 0.44
C HIS A 97 -11.46 -0.24 -0.03
N MET A 98 -10.45 0.37 -0.65
CA MET A 98 -9.29 -0.37 -1.15
C MET A 98 -7.96 0.34 -0.87
N LEU A 99 -7.02 -0.41 -0.33
CA LEU A 99 -5.62 -0.02 -0.15
C LEU A 99 -4.74 -0.82 -1.10
N PHE A 100 -3.90 -0.11 -1.87
CA PHE A 100 -2.89 -0.69 -2.75
C PHE A 100 -1.50 -0.50 -2.15
N ILE A 101 -0.67 -1.55 -2.11
CA ILE A 101 0.68 -1.49 -1.55
C ILE A 101 1.73 -1.83 -2.63
N CYS A 102 2.74 -0.98 -2.78
CA CYS A 102 3.94 -1.17 -3.60
C CYS A 102 3.63 -1.64 -5.03
N HIS A 103 3.72 -2.94 -5.32
CA HIS A 103 3.46 -3.51 -6.65
C HIS A 103 2.04 -3.20 -7.13
N SER A 104 1.04 -3.47 -6.31
CA SER A 104 -0.36 -3.18 -6.65
C SER A 104 -0.65 -1.68 -6.76
N PHE A 105 0.04 -0.83 -6.01
CA PHE A 105 -0.02 0.61 -6.17
C PHE A 105 0.49 1.06 -7.54
N GLN A 106 1.61 0.51 -8.00
CA GLN A 106 2.15 0.80 -9.34
C GLN A 106 1.16 0.37 -10.42
N MET A 107 0.59 -0.84 -10.29
CA MET A 107 -0.44 -1.34 -11.20
C MET A 107 -1.67 -0.43 -11.23
N ALA A 108 -2.16 0.03 -10.07
CA ALA A 108 -3.29 0.95 -9.97
C ALA A 108 -2.99 2.31 -10.63
N CYS A 109 -1.80 2.88 -10.41
CA CYS A 109 -1.39 4.13 -11.08
C CYS A 109 -1.39 3.99 -12.61
N LYS A 110 -0.91 2.86 -13.14
CA LYS A 110 -0.96 2.52 -14.57
C LYS A 110 -2.41 2.37 -15.05
N HIS A 111 -3.21 1.56 -14.36
CA HIS A 111 -4.59 1.27 -14.72
C HIS A 111 -5.46 2.53 -14.79
N PHE A 112 -5.35 3.39 -13.80
CA PHE A 112 -6.06 4.67 -13.79
C PHE A 112 -5.46 5.73 -14.72
N GLY A 113 -4.33 5.43 -15.37
CA GLY A 113 -3.66 6.33 -16.32
C GLY A 113 -3.08 7.59 -15.68
N LEU A 114 -2.71 7.53 -14.39
CA LEU A 114 -2.31 8.71 -13.62
C LEU A 114 -0.84 9.10 -13.78
N ALA A 115 0.04 8.14 -14.04
CA ALA A 115 1.47 8.37 -14.08
C ALA A 115 2.18 7.30 -14.92
N GLU A 116 3.45 7.52 -15.20
CA GLU A 116 4.33 6.53 -15.84
C GLU A 116 4.98 5.65 -14.78
N ILE A 117 5.21 4.39 -15.16
CA ILE A 117 5.94 3.41 -14.33
C ILE A 117 7.27 3.12 -15.01
N ASN A 118 8.36 3.49 -14.36
CA ASN A 118 9.70 3.34 -14.92
C ASN A 118 10.58 2.49 -14.02
N LYS A 119 11.46 1.65 -14.62
CA LYS A 119 12.48 0.93 -13.89
C LYS A 119 13.51 1.91 -13.32
N ARG A 120 13.85 1.76 -12.05
CA ARG A 120 14.89 2.54 -11.39
C ARG A 120 16.27 2.15 -11.88
N ARG A 121 17.22 3.08 -11.86
CA ARG A 121 18.64 2.77 -12.12
C ARG A 121 19.24 1.86 -11.06
N GLN A 122 18.77 1.98 -9.83
CA GLN A 122 19.17 1.15 -8.70
C GLN A 122 17.92 0.82 -7.86
N THR A 123 17.87 -0.42 -7.39
CA THR A 123 16.86 -0.86 -6.43
C THR A 123 16.83 0.07 -5.22
N SER A 124 15.65 0.59 -4.90
CA SER A 124 15.41 1.24 -3.61
C SER A 124 15.19 0.15 -2.58
N PHE A 125 15.91 0.21 -1.47
CA PHE A 125 15.79 -0.77 -0.40
C PHE A 125 16.20 -0.14 0.94
N GLY A 126 15.39 -0.31 1.96
CA GLY A 126 15.63 0.14 3.32
C GLY A 126 14.61 1.14 3.84
N VAL A 127 15.00 1.88 4.87
CA VAL A 127 14.18 2.92 5.49
C VAL A 127 14.37 4.23 4.73
N MET A 128 13.27 4.83 4.29
CA MET A 128 13.31 6.03 3.47
C MET A 128 12.43 7.13 4.06
N LYS A 129 12.91 8.38 3.95
CA LYS A 129 12.07 9.56 4.23
C LYS A 129 11.04 9.74 3.14
N VAL A 130 9.80 9.96 3.56
CA VAL A 130 8.65 10.27 2.73
C VAL A 130 8.12 11.64 3.14
N HIS A 131 7.89 12.52 2.18
CA HIS A 131 7.36 13.86 2.43
C HIS A 131 5.90 13.93 2.01
N LYS A 132 5.07 14.48 2.87
CA LYS A 132 3.69 14.81 2.54
C LYS A 132 3.65 15.96 1.53
N THR A 133 2.67 15.94 0.65
CA THR A 133 2.28 17.10 -0.16
C THR A 133 1.31 17.98 0.62
N GLU A 134 0.89 19.14 0.10
CA GLU A 134 -0.17 19.94 0.69
C GLU A 134 -1.46 19.11 0.89
N GLU A 135 -1.83 18.31 -0.10
CA GLU A 135 -2.96 17.38 0.00
C GLU A 135 -2.73 16.29 1.07
N GLY A 136 -1.50 15.83 1.22
CA GLY A 136 -1.12 14.83 2.22
C GLY A 136 -1.11 15.37 3.65
N LEU A 137 -0.88 16.66 3.85
CA LEU A 137 -0.93 17.28 5.19
C LEU A 137 -2.32 17.21 5.81
N THR A 138 -3.35 17.14 4.98
CA THR A 138 -4.76 17.07 5.41
C THR A 138 -5.43 15.72 5.14
N ASP A 139 -4.68 14.76 4.60
CA ASP A 139 -5.23 13.43 4.31
C ASP A 139 -5.31 12.60 5.61
N PRO A 140 -6.51 12.09 5.97
CA PRO A 140 -6.71 11.36 7.23
C PRO A 140 -5.93 10.04 7.32
N LEU A 141 -5.39 9.54 6.20
CA LEU A 141 -4.48 8.38 6.21
C LEU A 141 -3.23 8.67 7.06
N TYR A 142 -2.78 9.92 7.08
CA TYR A 142 -1.55 10.37 7.72
C TYR A 142 -1.76 11.04 9.08
N ASP A 143 -2.98 10.99 9.63
CA ASP A 143 -3.23 11.53 10.97
C ASP A 143 -2.33 10.86 12.01
N GLY A 144 -1.59 11.69 12.75
CA GLY A 144 -0.61 11.22 13.74
C GLY A 144 0.81 11.00 13.22
N LEU A 145 1.05 11.07 11.90
CA LEU A 145 2.41 11.01 11.35
C LEU A 145 3.02 12.40 11.22
N PRO A 146 4.34 12.56 11.52
CA PRO A 146 5.09 13.80 11.23
C PRO A 146 5.28 14.01 9.71
N ASP A 147 5.81 15.16 9.32
CA ASP A 147 6.38 15.41 8.00
C ASP A 147 7.84 15.90 8.16
N PRO A 148 8.82 15.21 7.58
CA PRO A 148 8.72 13.91 6.91
C PRO A 148 8.46 12.75 7.89
N PHE A 149 7.94 11.64 7.38
CA PHE A 149 7.88 10.37 8.08
C PHE A 149 8.81 9.34 7.42
N TYR A 150 8.98 8.18 8.05
CA TYR A 150 9.87 7.14 7.56
C TYR A 150 9.09 5.86 7.24
N ALA A 151 9.42 5.23 6.13
CA ALA A 151 8.78 3.98 5.69
C ALA A 151 9.79 3.02 5.08
N VAL A 152 9.48 1.73 5.12
CA VAL A 152 10.22 0.71 4.39
C VAL A 152 9.91 0.81 2.91
N ASP A 153 10.95 0.89 2.10
CA ASP A 153 10.87 0.87 0.64
C ASP A 153 11.70 -0.30 0.09
N SER A 154 11.11 -1.07 -0.82
CA SER A 154 11.79 -2.19 -1.49
C SER A 154 11.22 -2.32 -2.91
N ARG A 155 11.89 -1.71 -3.90
CA ARG A 155 11.35 -1.64 -5.25
C ARG A 155 12.41 -1.45 -6.33
N ASP A 156 12.15 -2.05 -7.50
CA ASP A 156 12.91 -1.85 -8.73
C ASP A 156 12.23 -0.85 -9.69
N TYR A 157 10.95 -0.57 -9.48
CA TYR A 157 10.15 0.35 -10.30
C TYR A 157 9.70 1.56 -9.48
N GLN A 158 9.33 2.62 -10.17
CA GLN A 158 8.86 3.87 -9.56
C GLN A 158 7.73 4.49 -10.36
N VAL A 159 6.86 5.20 -9.65
CA VAL A 159 5.78 5.99 -10.23
C VAL A 159 6.27 7.43 -10.39
N VAL A 160 6.32 7.93 -11.62
CA VAL A 160 6.84 9.26 -11.98
C VAL A 160 5.99 9.89 -13.09
N GLN A 161 6.30 11.11 -13.47
CA GLN A 161 5.63 11.84 -14.56
C GLN A 161 4.10 11.85 -14.39
N PRO A 162 3.59 12.51 -13.33
CA PRO A 162 2.16 12.57 -13.07
C PRO A 162 1.42 13.27 -14.23
N LYS A 163 0.37 12.62 -14.73
CA LYS A 163 -0.54 13.18 -15.73
C LYS A 163 -1.56 14.07 -15.02
N LEU A 164 -1.19 15.30 -14.69
CA LEU A 164 -1.98 16.21 -13.86
C LEU A 164 -3.41 16.45 -14.38
N SER A 165 -3.62 16.40 -15.71
CA SER A 165 -4.95 16.46 -16.31
C SER A 165 -5.81 15.28 -15.92
N MET A 166 -5.22 14.07 -15.83
CA MET A 166 -5.93 12.86 -15.40
C MET A 166 -6.20 12.86 -13.90
N PHE A 167 -5.26 13.35 -13.08
CA PHE A 167 -5.49 13.57 -11.67
C PHE A 167 -6.71 14.48 -11.45
N ARG A 168 -6.76 15.64 -12.11
CA ARG A 168 -7.91 16.56 -12.02
C ARG A 168 -9.21 15.90 -12.51
N LYS A 169 -9.18 15.23 -13.66
CA LYS A 169 -10.35 14.57 -14.24
C LYS A 169 -10.95 13.50 -13.30
N LYS A 170 -10.10 12.76 -12.60
CA LYS A 170 -10.52 11.67 -11.72
C LYS A 170 -10.71 12.11 -10.25
N GLY A 171 -10.39 13.35 -9.90
CA GLY A 171 -10.40 13.81 -8.52
C GLY A 171 -9.31 13.14 -7.65
N ALA A 172 -8.30 12.53 -8.29
CA ALA A 172 -7.21 11.89 -7.59
C ALA A 172 -6.19 12.92 -7.08
N LYS A 173 -5.46 12.58 -6.00
CA LYS A 173 -4.53 13.46 -5.33
C LYS A 173 -3.21 12.73 -5.04
N ILE A 174 -2.08 13.40 -5.31
CA ILE A 174 -0.78 12.94 -4.85
C ILE A 174 -0.64 13.38 -3.40
N ILE A 175 -0.54 12.44 -2.47
CA ILE A 175 -0.49 12.74 -1.04
C ILE A 175 0.91 12.63 -0.43
N SER A 176 1.87 11.97 -1.10
CA SER A 176 3.27 12.01 -0.69
C SER A 176 4.25 11.76 -1.84
N LEU A 177 5.48 12.24 -1.64
CA LEU A 177 6.58 12.16 -2.59
C LEU A 177 7.85 11.63 -1.92
N GLU A 178 8.75 11.05 -2.73
CA GLU A 178 10.10 10.65 -2.31
C GLU A 178 10.87 11.84 -1.74
N LYS A 179 11.87 11.59 -0.91
CA LYS A 179 12.75 12.62 -0.34
C LYS A 179 13.34 13.53 -1.41
N ILE A 180 13.55 14.79 -1.07
CA ILE A 180 14.29 15.74 -1.89
C ILE A 180 15.75 15.30 -1.98
N ARG A 181 16.34 15.41 -3.18
CA ARG A 181 17.76 15.13 -3.47
C ARG A 181 18.32 16.30 -4.28
N ASP A 182 18.93 17.25 -3.62
CA ASP A 182 19.41 18.50 -4.24
C ASP A 182 20.43 18.30 -5.35
N HIS A 183 21.16 17.17 -5.31
CA HIS A 183 22.18 16.80 -6.31
C HIS A 183 21.67 15.91 -7.45
N VAL A 184 20.37 15.61 -7.49
CA VAL A 184 19.77 14.72 -8.49
C VAL A 184 18.71 15.50 -9.26
N GLN A 185 18.94 15.71 -10.55
CA GLN A 185 18.01 16.40 -11.46
C GLN A 185 16.83 15.52 -11.91
N TYR A 186 16.55 14.43 -11.19
CA TYR A 186 15.43 13.54 -11.51
C TYR A 186 14.19 13.94 -10.73
N GLU A 187 13.06 13.75 -11.38
CA GLU A 187 11.75 13.91 -10.77
C GLU A 187 11.61 13.01 -9.52
N ARG A 188 10.98 13.55 -8.48
CA ARG A 188 10.66 12.81 -7.27
C ARG A 188 9.60 11.76 -7.57
N ALA A 189 9.82 10.53 -7.13
CA ALA A 189 8.83 9.48 -7.27
C ALA A 189 7.60 9.77 -6.39
N ILE A 190 6.43 9.46 -6.93
CA ILE A 190 5.17 9.50 -6.19
C ILE A 190 5.17 8.34 -5.19
N MET A 191 4.98 8.66 -3.91
CA MET A 191 5.01 7.69 -2.82
C MET A 191 3.63 7.28 -2.33
N ALA A 192 2.60 8.10 -2.55
CA ALA A 192 1.23 7.69 -2.34
C ALA A 192 0.26 8.55 -3.16
N VAL A 193 -0.88 7.93 -3.50
CA VAL A 193 -1.99 8.54 -4.22
C VAL A 193 -3.30 8.19 -3.54
N ARG A 194 -4.14 9.18 -3.31
CA ARG A 194 -5.56 8.99 -3.06
C ARG A 194 -6.27 9.00 -4.42
N PHE A 195 -6.67 7.82 -4.87
CA PHE A 195 -7.32 7.65 -6.18
C PHE A 195 -8.76 8.16 -6.17
N SER A 196 -9.44 7.99 -5.03
CA SER A 196 -10.79 8.48 -4.73
C SER A 196 -10.96 8.59 -3.22
N GLU A 197 -12.12 8.97 -2.74
CA GLU A 197 -12.43 8.97 -1.30
C GLU A 197 -12.21 7.58 -0.65
N TYR A 198 -12.44 6.51 -1.40
CA TYR A 198 -12.43 5.14 -0.90
C TYR A 198 -11.18 4.32 -1.30
N PHE A 199 -10.43 4.79 -2.28
CA PHE A 199 -9.27 4.09 -2.81
C PHE A 199 -8.00 4.90 -2.56
N VAL A 200 -7.02 4.28 -1.92
CA VAL A 200 -5.72 4.88 -1.64
C VAL A 200 -4.60 3.87 -1.86
N GLY A 201 -3.41 4.33 -2.16
CA GLY A 201 -2.27 3.43 -2.30
C GLY A 201 -0.95 4.08 -1.94
N THR A 202 0.00 3.23 -1.52
CA THR A 202 1.35 3.61 -1.10
C THR A 202 2.39 2.85 -1.91
N GLN A 203 3.46 3.52 -2.31
CA GLN A 203 4.62 2.90 -2.94
C GLN A 203 5.48 2.15 -1.94
N PHE A 204 5.54 2.63 -0.72
CA PHE A 204 6.25 2.01 0.40
C PHE A 204 5.40 0.94 1.09
N HIS A 205 6.01 0.21 2.01
CA HIS A 205 5.40 -0.87 2.77
C HIS A 205 4.95 -0.37 4.16
N PRO A 206 3.70 0.12 4.32
CA PRO A 206 3.19 0.59 5.61
C PRO A 206 2.97 -0.54 6.62
N GLU A 207 2.88 -1.77 6.14
CA GLU A 207 2.74 -2.97 6.98
C GLU A 207 4.03 -3.39 7.67
N ALA A 208 5.19 -2.92 7.18
CA ALA A 208 6.48 -3.39 7.67
C ALA A 208 6.68 -3.07 9.15
N ASP A 209 6.90 -4.11 9.96
CA ASP A 209 7.27 -3.98 11.36
C ASP A 209 8.78 -4.10 11.58
N PRO A 210 9.37 -3.31 12.50
CA PRO A 210 10.81 -3.33 12.76
C PRO A 210 11.31 -4.71 13.19
N ILE A 211 10.55 -5.43 14.01
CA ILE A 211 10.95 -6.71 14.61
C ILE A 211 11.18 -7.74 13.52
N SER A 212 10.23 -7.87 12.60
CA SER A 212 10.32 -8.82 11.48
C SER A 212 11.42 -8.45 10.51
N TYR A 213 11.59 -7.15 10.28
CA TYR A 213 12.64 -6.68 9.37
C TYR A 213 14.02 -6.97 9.95
N ILE A 214 14.24 -6.71 11.25
CA ILE A 214 15.47 -7.03 11.97
C ILE A 214 15.72 -8.55 12.00
N ALA A 215 14.69 -9.35 12.25
CA ALA A 215 14.79 -10.81 12.23
C ALA A 215 15.25 -11.32 10.86
N ASN A 216 14.73 -10.74 9.77
CA ASN A 216 15.17 -11.04 8.41
C ASN A 216 16.62 -10.64 8.15
N LEU A 217 17.10 -9.54 8.72
CA LEU A 217 18.49 -9.07 8.59
C LEU A 217 19.49 -9.89 9.41
N LYS A 218 19.02 -10.65 10.40
CA LYS A 218 19.84 -11.62 11.16
C LYS A 218 20.23 -12.84 10.32
N ASN A 219 19.53 -13.14 9.23
CA ASN A 219 19.92 -14.18 8.29
C ASN A 219 21.23 -13.78 7.61
N LYS A 220 22.26 -14.64 7.77
CA LYS A 220 23.64 -14.36 7.32
C LYS A 220 23.72 -14.08 5.82
N GLU A 221 23.12 -14.93 5.01
CA GLU A 221 23.15 -14.85 3.55
C GLU A 221 22.49 -13.54 3.07
N ARG A 222 21.34 -13.18 3.63
CA ARG A 222 20.61 -11.96 3.31
C ARG A 222 21.39 -10.71 3.73
N ARG A 223 22.00 -10.76 4.92
CA ARG A 223 22.86 -9.68 5.42
C ARG A 223 24.06 -9.44 4.52
N GLU A 224 24.77 -10.51 4.13
CA GLU A 224 25.94 -10.44 3.25
C GLU A 224 25.56 -9.85 1.88
N LYS A 225 24.44 -10.29 1.30
CA LYS A 225 23.91 -9.76 0.04
C LYS A 225 23.57 -8.26 0.11
N ILE A 226 22.97 -7.81 1.22
CA ILE A 226 22.68 -6.38 1.41
C ILE A 226 23.94 -5.56 1.58
N ILE A 227 24.92 -6.06 2.34
CA ILE A 227 26.22 -5.40 2.53
C ILE A 227 26.97 -5.29 1.21
N GLU A 228 26.94 -6.34 0.39
CA GLU A 228 27.54 -6.34 -0.94
C GLU A 228 26.90 -5.28 -1.85
N MET A 229 25.56 -5.21 -1.85
CA MET A 229 24.83 -4.25 -2.70
C MET A 229 24.90 -2.79 -2.23
N LYS A 230 24.94 -2.54 -0.94
CA LYS A 230 24.73 -1.20 -0.36
C LYS A 230 25.92 -0.69 0.47
N GLY A 231 26.82 -1.57 0.87
CA GLY A 231 27.95 -1.27 1.75
C GLY A 231 27.61 -1.36 3.25
N LYS A 232 28.64 -1.59 4.07
CA LYS A 232 28.52 -1.79 5.53
C LYS A 232 27.93 -0.58 6.25
N ILE A 233 28.27 0.65 5.83
CA ILE A 233 27.78 1.89 6.46
C ILE A 233 26.28 2.00 6.30
N LYS A 234 25.76 1.87 5.07
CA LYS A 234 24.31 1.92 4.81
C LYS A 234 23.53 0.80 5.48
N PHE A 235 24.14 -0.39 5.62
CA PHE A 235 23.55 -1.49 6.37
C PHE A 235 23.39 -1.14 7.85
N ARG A 236 24.41 -0.53 8.47
CA ARG A 236 24.37 -0.07 9.87
C ARG A 236 23.32 1.03 10.07
N ASP A 237 23.33 2.04 9.20
CA ASP A 237 22.37 3.15 9.26
C ASP A 237 20.93 2.61 9.14
N MET A 238 20.69 1.62 8.29
CA MET A 238 19.40 0.96 8.17
C MET A 238 18.99 0.22 9.45
N LEU A 239 19.93 -0.43 10.15
CA LEU A 239 19.63 -1.07 11.44
C LEU A 239 19.30 -0.03 12.51
N GLU A 240 20.02 1.09 12.56
CA GLU A 240 19.74 2.20 13.46
C GLU A 240 18.35 2.78 13.18
N ASP A 241 17.99 3.00 11.92
CA ASP A 241 16.68 3.48 11.51
C ASP A 241 15.54 2.51 11.87
N LEU A 242 15.80 1.19 11.85
CA LEU A 242 14.83 0.17 12.22
C LEU A 242 14.59 0.10 13.74
N LEU A 243 15.61 0.42 14.54
CA LEU A 243 15.54 0.42 16.00
C LEU A 243 14.95 1.71 16.57
N ASP A 244 14.80 2.74 15.74
CA ASP A 244 14.24 4.02 16.13
C ASP A 244 12.70 3.94 16.10
N GLU A 245 12.09 3.98 17.29
CA GLU A 245 10.62 3.88 17.46
C GLU A 245 9.86 5.04 16.79
N ASP A 246 10.50 6.17 16.58
CA ASP A 246 9.90 7.33 15.90
C ASP A 246 9.85 7.18 14.37
N LYS A 247 10.41 6.12 13.81
CA LYS A 247 10.46 5.91 12.36
C LYS A 247 9.42 4.91 11.87
N ILE A 248 9.84 3.68 11.60
CA ILE A 248 8.99 2.67 10.96
C ILE A 248 7.82 2.26 11.84
N TYR A 249 8.04 2.15 13.14
CA TYR A 249 7.00 1.81 14.09
C TYR A 249 5.79 2.76 13.97
N LYS A 250 6.04 4.08 13.93
CA LYS A 250 4.95 5.07 13.74
C LYS A 250 4.17 4.85 12.44
N THR A 251 4.84 4.55 11.35
CA THR A 251 4.19 4.29 10.07
C THR A 251 3.33 3.02 10.11
N ASN A 252 3.84 1.95 10.73
CA ASN A 252 3.10 0.70 10.93
C ASN A 252 1.86 0.89 11.82
N GLU A 253 1.99 1.65 12.92
CA GLU A 253 0.90 1.94 13.84
C GLU A 253 -0.15 2.92 13.30
N THR A 254 0.16 3.59 12.18
CA THR A 254 -0.68 4.69 11.70
C THR A 254 -1.41 4.37 10.40
N ILE A 255 -0.71 4.03 9.33
CA ILE A 255 -1.28 4.06 7.97
C ILE A 255 -2.37 3.01 7.76
N ILE A 256 -2.06 1.72 7.94
CA ILE A 256 -3.08 0.67 7.79
C ILE A 256 -4.15 0.76 8.88
N PRO A 257 -3.81 1.01 10.16
CA PRO A 257 -4.83 1.24 11.18
C PRO A 257 -5.75 2.42 10.88
N ASN A 258 -5.25 3.56 10.38
CA ASN A 258 -6.10 4.69 9.98
C ASN A 258 -6.99 4.32 8.78
N PHE A 259 -6.44 3.67 7.74
CA PHE A 259 -7.24 3.18 6.63
C PHE A 259 -8.39 2.29 7.10
N LEU A 260 -8.12 1.34 8.00
CA LEU A 260 -9.14 0.45 8.55
C LEU A 260 -10.18 1.21 9.37
N ARG A 261 -9.76 2.13 10.26
CA ARG A 261 -10.70 2.94 11.06
C ARG A 261 -11.62 3.78 10.17
N ILE A 262 -11.08 4.44 9.15
CA ILE A 262 -11.85 5.24 8.19
C ILE A 262 -12.88 4.36 7.49
N ALA A 263 -12.44 3.23 6.92
CA ALA A 263 -13.31 2.32 6.18
C ALA A 263 -14.40 1.71 7.07
N ILE A 264 -14.04 1.20 8.25
CA ILE A 264 -14.98 0.61 9.22
C ILE A 264 -16.03 1.62 9.64
N ASN A 265 -15.61 2.84 10.00
CA ASN A 265 -16.53 3.88 10.45
C ASN A 265 -17.50 4.31 9.35
N ASP A 266 -17.02 4.47 8.12
CA ASP A 266 -17.86 4.82 6.97
C ASP A 266 -18.92 3.74 6.69
N ILE A 267 -18.50 2.47 6.65
CA ILE A 267 -19.39 1.34 6.42
C ILE A 267 -20.45 1.20 7.51
N LEU A 268 -20.06 1.26 8.78
CA LEU A 268 -20.99 1.14 9.91
C LEU A 268 -21.98 2.30 9.95
N LYS A 269 -21.51 3.53 9.71
CA LYS A 269 -22.37 4.71 9.65
C LYS A 269 -23.41 4.57 8.54
N THR A 270 -23.00 4.17 7.34
CA THR A 270 -23.88 4.03 6.18
C THR A 270 -24.90 2.90 6.40
N ARG A 271 -24.46 1.73 6.90
CA ARG A 271 -25.37 0.61 7.22
C ARG A 271 -26.42 1.00 8.26
N LYS A 272 -26.03 1.75 9.29
CA LYS A 272 -26.96 2.26 10.32
C LYS A 272 -28.03 3.19 9.73
N ILE A 273 -27.64 4.09 8.81
CA ILE A 273 -28.57 5.00 8.12
C ILE A 273 -29.58 4.21 7.28
N LEU A 274 -29.14 3.15 6.58
CA LEU A 274 -30.01 2.34 5.72
C LEU A 274 -30.94 1.40 6.51
N SER A 275 -30.68 1.19 7.80
CA SER A 275 -31.47 0.31 8.68
C SER A 275 -32.59 1.05 9.42
N ASN A 276 -32.54 2.39 9.40
CA ASN A 276 -33.55 3.28 10.00
C ASN A 276 -34.55 3.79 8.94
#